data_5b87d7ad67de09b9a7af8cdee77e2d67
#
_entry.id   5b87d7ad67de09b9a7af8cdee77e2d67
#
_cell.length_a   1.000
_cell.length_b   1.000
_cell.length_c   1.000
_cell.angle_alpha   90.00
_cell.angle_beta   90.00
_cell.angle_gamma   90.00
#
_symmetry.space_group_name_H-M   'P 1'
#
loop_
_entity.id
_entity.type
_entity.pdbx_description
1 polymer ?
#
loop_
_entity_poly.entity_id
_entity_poly.type
_entity_poly.pdbx_seq_one_letter_code
_entity_poly.pdbx_strand_id
1 'polypeptide(L)'
;EHLQEHTASPKEFKNSKEPSRKRINELQRTTASLRSELNQIKPKKSKVIKDINQSNTKSKQEELATISKNLSDVSTTKEIASKNLDRWVRAWENQDIELYLSFYSKEFVPTNGRYSDWWIDRIAALKRHANISIQLENIQIFSSKDTAEIDFTQSFKSNRYSDIGIKKLIWVKNGSDWKITKETWKPQ
;
A
#
# COMPACT_ATOMS: atom_id res chain seq x y z
N GLU A 1 10.25 -14.71 -111.59
CA GLU A 1 9.27 -15.39 -110.73
C GLU A 1 8.96 -14.46 -109.60
N HIS A 2 7.72 -14.09 -109.55
CA HIS A 2 7.25 -12.83 -108.90
C HIS A 2 7.18 -12.92 -107.38
N LEU A 3 7.87 -11.99 -106.75
CA LEU A 3 7.63 -11.59 -105.35
C LEU A 3 6.52 -10.52 -105.32
N GLN A 4 5.41 -10.81 -104.67
CA GLN A 4 4.38 -9.84 -104.39
C GLN A 4 4.61 -9.27 -102.94
N GLU A 5 4.94 -7.97 -102.88
CA GLU A 5 4.95 -7.21 -101.64
C GLU A 5 3.53 -6.90 -101.21
N HIS A 6 3.17 -7.36 -100.01
CA HIS A 6 1.98 -6.88 -99.32
C HIS A 6 2.35 -5.79 -98.39
N THR A 7 2.07 -4.55 -98.79
CA THR A 7 2.10 -3.33 -97.92
C THR A 7 0.90 -3.35 -97.01
N ALA A 8 1.12 -3.63 -95.75
CA ALA A 8 0.12 -3.45 -94.70
C ALA A 8 0.10 -1.99 -94.25
N SER A 9 -1.05 -1.35 -94.42
CA SER A 9 -1.36 0.01 -93.96
C SER A 9 -1.32 0.13 -92.45
N PRO A 10 -0.80 1.23 -91.85
CA PRO A 10 -0.79 1.38 -90.45
C PRO A 10 -2.19 1.75 -89.91
N LYS A 11 -2.80 0.76 -89.14
CA LYS A 11 -4.02 1.06 -88.39
C LYS A 11 -3.75 2.04 -87.27
N GLU A 12 -4.51 3.10 -87.33
CA GLU A 12 -4.56 4.19 -86.35
C GLU A 12 -4.74 3.70 -84.90
N PHE A 13 -3.74 3.95 -84.07
CA PHE A 13 -3.85 3.83 -82.60
C PHE A 13 -4.63 5.03 -82.09
N LYS A 14 -5.96 5.01 -82.19
CA LYS A 14 -6.84 6.01 -81.59
C LYS A 14 -7.03 5.75 -80.12
N ASN A 15 -6.35 6.56 -79.32
CA ASN A 15 -6.88 7.14 -78.07
C ASN A 15 -7.26 6.21 -76.90
N SER A 16 -6.29 5.57 -76.28
CA SER A 16 -6.48 4.94 -74.95
C SER A 16 -6.11 5.85 -73.75
N LYS A 17 -5.83 7.11 -73.99
CA LYS A 17 -5.35 8.05 -72.93
C LYS A 17 -6.46 8.72 -72.09
N GLU A 18 -7.68 8.72 -72.55
CA GLU A 18 -8.77 9.49 -71.90
C GLU A 18 -9.31 8.79 -70.61
N PRO A 19 -9.54 7.47 -70.58
CA PRO A 19 -9.92 6.76 -69.34
C PRO A 19 -8.85 6.87 -68.24
N SER A 20 -7.56 6.86 -68.62
CA SER A 20 -6.44 6.98 -67.69
C SER A 20 -6.35 8.35 -67.03
N ARG A 21 -6.64 9.41 -67.78
CA ARG A 21 -6.66 10.79 -67.24
C ARG A 21 -7.80 10.99 -66.24
N LYS A 22 -9.01 10.47 -66.53
CA LYS A 22 -10.14 10.58 -65.60
C LYS A 22 -9.82 9.84 -64.28
N ARG A 23 -9.22 8.69 -64.32
CA ARG A 23 -8.83 7.88 -63.19
C ARG A 23 -7.71 8.57 -62.36
N ILE A 24 -6.75 9.18 -63.00
CA ILE A 24 -5.70 9.98 -62.34
C ILE A 24 -6.30 11.18 -61.60
N ASN A 25 -7.21 11.92 -62.23
CA ASN A 25 -7.87 13.04 -61.63
C ASN A 25 -8.75 12.64 -60.42
N GLU A 26 -9.44 11.50 -60.51
CA GLU A 26 -10.21 10.95 -59.40
C GLU A 26 -9.33 10.55 -58.23
N LEU A 27 -8.23 9.86 -58.49
CA LEU A 27 -7.23 9.51 -57.45
C LEU A 27 -6.61 10.74 -56.81
N GLN A 28 -6.33 11.77 -57.58
CA GLN A 28 -5.81 13.02 -57.02
C GLN A 28 -6.82 13.74 -56.11
N ARG A 29 -8.11 13.77 -56.50
CA ARG A 29 -9.18 14.30 -55.62
C ARG A 29 -9.33 13.53 -54.35
N THR A 30 -9.36 12.17 -54.43
CA THR A 30 -9.45 11.29 -53.28
C THR A 30 -8.25 11.46 -52.32
N THR A 31 -7.05 11.55 -52.89
CA THR A 31 -5.82 11.81 -52.13
C THR A 31 -5.83 13.17 -51.40
N ALA A 32 -6.34 14.21 -52.08
CA ALA A 32 -6.48 15.54 -51.49
C ALA A 32 -7.50 15.52 -50.32
N SER A 33 -8.65 14.84 -50.50
CA SER A 33 -9.66 14.68 -49.46
C SER A 33 -9.09 13.95 -48.24
N LEU A 34 -8.43 12.78 -48.44
CA LEU A 34 -7.82 12.01 -47.36
C LEU A 34 -6.72 12.78 -46.63
N ARG A 35 -5.92 13.62 -47.34
CA ARG A 35 -4.92 14.49 -46.70
C ARG A 35 -5.59 15.55 -45.83
N SER A 36 -6.71 16.14 -46.29
CA SER A 36 -7.48 17.12 -45.51
C SER A 36 -8.02 16.46 -44.22
N GLU A 37 -8.63 15.29 -44.31
CA GLU A 37 -9.14 14.54 -43.17
C GLU A 37 -8.03 14.18 -42.18
N LEU A 38 -6.88 13.71 -42.68
CA LEU A 38 -5.72 13.37 -41.85
C LEU A 38 -5.19 14.59 -41.08
N ASN A 39 -5.18 15.76 -41.73
CA ASN A 39 -4.75 17.02 -41.10
C ASN A 39 -5.73 17.50 -40.02
N GLN A 40 -7.01 17.17 -40.10
CA GLN A 40 -8.00 17.45 -39.06
C GLN A 40 -7.90 16.49 -37.88
N ILE A 41 -7.55 15.21 -38.11
CA ILE A 41 -7.45 14.18 -37.12
C ILE A 41 -6.16 14.32 -36.28
N LYS A 42 -5.03 14.63 -36.90
CA LYS A 42 -3.73 14.78 -36.24
C LYS A 42 -3.75 15.66 -34.97
N PRO A 43 -4.27 16.91 -35.00
CA PRO A 43 -4.28 17.76 -33.79
C PRO A 43 -5.21 17.22 -32.70
N LYS A 44 -6.36 16.62 -33.09
CA LYS A 44 -7.30 16.02 -32.13
C LYS A 44 -6.67 14.84 -31.40
N LYS A 45 -5.98 13.93 -32.14
CA LYS A 45 -5.26 12.80 -31.56
C LYS A 45 -4.14 13.25 -30.63
N SER A 46 -3.36 14.26 -31.01
CA SER A 46 -2.29 14.79 -30.16
C SER A 46 -2.81 15.41 -28.85
N LYS A 47 -3.95 16.12 -28.88
CA LYS A 47 -4.58 16.68 -27.69
C LYS A 47 -5.06 15.57 -26.76
N VAL A 48 -5.80 14.58 -27.28
CA VAL A 48 -6.30 13.45 -26.49
C VAL A 48 -5.17 12.66 -25.82
N ILE A 49 -4.06 12.42 -26.53
CA ILE A 49 -2.90 11.73 -25.95
C ILE A 49 -2.26 12.56 -24.83
N LYS A 50 -2.16 13.89 -24.99
CA LYS A 50 -1.65 14.77 -23.93
C LYS A 50 -2.55 14.75 -22.69
N ASP A 51 -3.85 14.84 -22.88
CA ASP A 51 -4.83 14.85 -21.77
C ASP A 51 -4.81 13.51 -21.02
N ILE A 52 -4.74 12.38 -21.72
CA ILE A 52 -4.61 11.04 -21.11
C ILE A 52 -3.30 10.90 -20.34
N ASN A 53 -2.17 11.32 -20.92
CA ASN A 53 -0.88 11.23 -20.25
C ASN A 53 -0.81 12.11 -18.99
N GLN A 54 -1.38 13.32 -19.06
CA GLN A 54 -1.44 14.22 -17.91
C GLN A 54 -2.34 13.69 -16.80
N SER A 55 -3.50 13.11 -17.14
CA SER A 55 -4.41 12.48 -16.19
C SER A 55 -3.75 11.25 -15.51
N ASN A 56 -3.11 10.38 -16.29
CA ASN A 56 -2.42 9.20 -15.77
C ASN A 56 -1.25 9.56 -14.85
N THR A 57 -0.50 10.62 -15.21
CA THR A 57 0.62 11.10 -14.39
C THR A 57 0.14 11.64 -13.06
N LYS A 58 -0.94 12.44 -13.06
CA LYS A 58 -1.53 13.00 -11.84
C LYS A 58 -2.05 11.91 -10.92
N SER A 59 -2.83 10.94 -11.44
CA SER A 59 -3.34 9.81 -10.68
C SER A 59 -2.22 8.99 -10.04
N LYS A 60 -1.15 8.72 -10.79
CA LYS A 60 0.01 7.97 -10.28
C LYS A 60 0.79 8.74 -9.20
N GLN A 61 0.87 10.05 -9.31
CA GLN A 61 1.49 10.89 -8.27
C GLN A 61 0.67 10.91 -6.97
N GLU A 62 -0.66 10.99 -7.06
CA GLU A 62 -1.56 10.94 -5.91
C GLU A 62 -1.48 9.57 -5.20
N GLU A 63 -1.42 8.47 -5.96
CA GLU A 63 -1.24 7.13 -5.44
C GLU A 63 0.12 6.98 -4.71
N LEU A 64 1.21 7.43 -5.30
CA LEU A 64 2.54 7.40 -4.70
C LEU A 64 2.61 8.25 -3.42
N ALA A 65 1.96 9.41 -3.39
CA ALA A 65 1.89 10.25 -2.20
C ALA A 65 1.12 9.54 -1.06
N THR A 66 0.03 8.86 -1.39
CA THR A 66 -0.76 8.08 -0.44
C THR A 66 0.04 6.91 0.13
N ILE A 67 0.73 6.16 -0.71
CA ILE A 67 1.60 5.05 -0.29
C ILE A 67 2.72 5.56 0.62
N SER A 68 3.38 6.65 0.25
CA SER A 68 4.45 7.26 1.03
C SER A 68 3.97 7.70 2.42
N LYS A 69 2.78 8.32 2.49
CA LYS A 69 2.16 8.70 3.77
C LYS A 69 1.84 7.48 4.63
N ASN A 70 1.25 6.44 4.05
CA ASN A 70 0.91 5.22 4.77
C ASN A 70 2.17 4.53 5.34
N LEU A 71 3.25 4.46 4.58
CA LEU A 71 4.53 3.93 5.04
C LEU A 71 5.12 4.75 6.20
N SER A 72 5.03 6.08 6.13
CA SER A 72 5.45 6.96 7.20
C SER A 72 4.62 6.75 8.47
N ASP A 73 3.30 6.66 8.35
CA ASP A 73 2.39 6.43 9.46
C ASP A 73 2.68 5.07 10.15
N VAL A 74 2.91 4.01 9.37
CA VAL A 74 3.26 2.67 9.87
C VAL A 74 4.62 2.68 10.59
N SER A 75 5.63 3.34 10.03
CA SER A 75 6.95 3.47 10.66
C SER A 75 6.87 4.21 11.99
N THR A 76 6.13 5.32 12.03
CA THR A 76 5.90 6.11 13.24
C THR A 76 5.17 5.30 14.31
N THR A 77 4.14 4.54 13.92
CA THR A 77 3.41 3.67 14.84
C THR A 77 4.30 2.59 15.45
N LYS A 78 5.16 1.97 14.64
CA LYS A 78 6.12 0.97 15.12
C LYS A 78 7.08 1.54 16.15
N GLU A 79 7.59 2.75 15.92
CA GLU A 79 8.48 3.44 16.86
C GLU A 79 7.77 3.78 18.19
N ILE A 80 6.53 4.30 18.13
CA ILE A 80 5.71 4.59 19.30
C ILE A 80 5.43 3.31 20.09
N ALA A 81 5.07 2.22 19.40
CA ALA A 81 4.79 0.93 20.03
C ALA A 81 6.02 0.37 20.76
N SER A 82 7.20 0.46 20.16
CA SER A 82 8.46 0.07 20.81
C SER A 82 8.73 0.89 22.07
N LYS A 83 8.63 2.22 21.99
CA LYS A 83 8.81 3.10 23.15
C LYS A 83 7.81 2.82 24.28
N ASN A 84 6.56 2.55 23.92
CA ASN A 84 5.54 2.22 24.91
C ASN A 84 5.77 0.85 25.55
N LEU A 85 6.24 -0.13 24.79
CA LEU A 85 6.64 -1.43 25.34
C LEU A 85 7.76 -1.27 26.39
N ASP A 86 8.80 -0.49 26.10
CA ASP A 86 9.88 -0.22 27.05
C ASP A 86 9.38 0.48 28.32
N ARG A 87 8.48 1.44 28.17
CA ARG A 87 7.88 2.15 29.33
C ARG A 87 7.00 1.21 30.15
N TRP A 88 6.24 0.35 29.50
CA TRP A 88 5.40 -0.66 30.14
C TRP A 88 6.24 -1.65 30.96
N VAL A 89 7.36 -2.15 30.41
CA VAL A 89 8.31 -3.00 31.12
C VAL A 89 8.86 -2.26 32.36
N ARG A 90 9.36 -1.04 32.20
CA ARG A 90 9.92 -0.26 33.31
C ARG A 90 8.89 0.01 34.40
N ALA A 91 7.65 0.33 34.04
CA ALA A 91 6.58 0.52 35.02
C ALA A 91 6.33 -0.76 35.83
N TRP A 92 6.39 -1.92 35.17
CA TRP A 92 6.25 -3.21 35.82
C TRP A 92 7.43 -3.50 36.76
N GLU A 93 8.67 -3.36 36.30
CA GLU A 93 9.90 -3.60 37.10
C GLU A 93 9.99 -2.66 38.32
N ASN A 94 9.64 -1.41 38.14
CA ASN A 94 9.63 -0.41 39.19
C ASN A 94 8.41 -0.50 40.11
N GLN A 95 7.47 -1.40 39.83
CA GLN A 95 6.20 -1.55 40.56
C GLN A 95 5.40 -0.23 40.60
N ASP A 96 5.54 0.60 39.56
CA ASP A 96 4.70 1.77 39.35
C ASP A 96 3.33 1.32 38.83
N ILE A 97 2.47 0.98 39.79
CA ILE A 97 1.16 0.39 39.54
C ILE A 97 0.29 1.32 38.70
N GLU A 98 0.32 2.61 39.02
CA GLU A 98 -0.50 3.59 38.32
C GLU A 98 -0.07 3.72 36.85
N LEU A 99 1.23 3.91 36.62
CA LEU A 99 1.76 3.97 35.25
C LEU A 99 1.54 2.66 34.50
N TYR A 100 1.80 1.50 35.12
CA TYR A 100 1.59 0.19 34.50
C TYR A 100 0.14 0.01 34.05
N LEU A 101 -0.82 0.28 34.92
CA LEU A 101 -2.24 0.15 34.61
C LEU A 101 -2.74 1.21 33.63
N SER A 102 -2.08 2.37 33.58
CA SER A 102 -2.43 3.44 32.64
C SER A 102 -2.23 3.04 31.17
N PHE A 103 -1.41 2.02 30.90
CA PHE A 103 -1.25 1.50 29.54
C PHE A 103 -2.46 0.70 29.06
N TYR A 104 -3.31 0.20 29.95
CA TYR A 104 -4.47 -0.61 29.57
C TYR A 104 -5.70 0.27 29.30
N SER A 105 -6.43 -0.10 28.26
CA SER A 105 -7.72 0.53 27.95
C SER A 105 -8.77 0.15 28.98
N LYS A 106 -9.75 1.05 29.20
CA LYS A 106 -10.97 0.69 29.92
C LYS A 106 -11.78 -0.41 29.23
N GLU A 107 -11.56 -0.58 27.95
CA GLU A 107 -12.17 -1.62 27.09
C GLU A 107 -11.28 -2.87 26.96
N PHE A 108 -10.22 -2.97 27.79
CA PHE A 108 -9.35 -4.14 27.79
C PHE A 108 -10.15 -5.39 28.12
N VAL A 109 -9.97 -6.43 27.29
CA VAL A 109 -10.62 -7.73 27.47
C VAL A 109 -9.57 -8.71 27.98
N PRO A 110 -9.63 -9.12 29.28
CA PRO A 110 -8.75 -10.14 29.80
C PRO A 110 -9.07 -11.51 29.18
N THR A 111 -8.09 -12.39 29.15
CA THR A 111 -8.27 -13.76 28.62
C THR A 111 -9.31 -14.53 29.43
N ASN A 112 -9.36 -14.30 30.75
CA ASN A 112 -10.31 -14.94 31.67
C ASN A 112 -10.92 -13.89 32.60
N GLY A 113 -12.21 -14.05 32.90
CA GLY A 113 -12.90 -13.23 33.89
C GLY A 113 -13.32 -11.87 33.38
N ARG A 114 -13.68 -11.01 34.31
CA ARG A 114 -14.10 -9.61 34.06
C ARG A 114 -12.91 -8.67 34.21
N TYR A 115 -12.99 -7.52 33.55
CA TYR A 115 -11.98 -6.45 33.67
C TYR A 115 -11.69 -6.04 35.12
N SER A 116 -12.75 -5.89 35.94
CA SER A 116 -12.61 -5.54 37.35
C SER A 116 -11.80 -6.58 38.16
N ASP A 117 -12.03 -7.86 37.91
CA ASP A 117 -11.36 -8.95 38.60
C ASP A 117 -9.87 -8.99 38.19
N TRP A 118 -9.62 -8.91 36.87
CA TRP A 118 -8.26 -8.81 36.34
C TRP A 118 -7.49 -7.61 36.93
N TRP A 119 -8.15 -6.46 37.05
CA TRP A 119 -7.55 -5.24 37.61
C TRP A 119 -7.11 -5.41 39.05
N ILE A 120 -7.99 -5.99 39.88
CA ILE A 120 -7.70 -6.27 41.29
C ILE A 120 -6.56 -7.30 41.41
N ASP A 121 -6.63 -8.39 40.64
CA ASP A 121 -5.62 -9.44 40.64
C ASP A 121 -4.26 -8.91 40.18
N ARG A 122 -4.24 -8.02 39.18
CA ARG A 122 -3.01 -7.43 38.67
C ARG A 122 -2.35 -6.52 39.72
N ILE A 123 -3.12 -5.68 40.41
CA ILE A 123 -2.62 -4.89 41.53
C ILE A 123 -2.05 -5.78 42.64
N ALA A 124 -2.77 -6.83 43.01
CA ALA A 124 -2.34 -7.76 44.05
C ALA A 124 -1.04 -8.48 43.65
N ALA A 125 -0.93 -8.91 42.39
CA ALA A 125 0.28 -9.52 41.85
C ALA A 125 1.49 -8.57 41.89
N LEU A 126 1.33 -7.32 41.42
CA LEU A 126 2.39 -6.32 41.44
C LEU A 126 2.87 -6.00 42.84
N LYS A 127 1.98 -5.94 43.86
CA LYS A 127 2.33 -5.70 45.26
C LYS A 127 3.00 -6.90 45.93
N ARG A 128 2.70 -8.12 45.47
CA ARG A 128 3.20 -9.36 46.10
C ARG A 128 4.67 -9.63 45.77
N HIS A 129 5.12 -9.25 44.59
CA HIS A 129 6.46 -9.50 44.13
C HIS A 129 7.39 -8.34 44.45
N ALA A 130 8.65 -8.64 44.75
CA ALA A 130 9.72 -7.65 44.87
C ALA A 130 10.88 -8.04 43.96
N ASN A 131 11.72 -7.09 43.60
CA ASN A 131 12.87 -7.31 42.71
C ASN A 131 12.44 -7.91 41.37
N ILE A 132 11.43 -7.31 40.76
CA ILE A 132 10.93 -7.75 39.46
C ILE A 132 11.97 -7.39 38.39
N SER A 133 12.29 -8.38 37.56
CA SER A 133 13.12 -8.22 36.37
C SER A 133 12.42 -8.88 35.20
N ILE A 134 12.35 -8.17 34.08
CA ILE A 134 11.67 -8.62 32.86
C ILE A 134 12.65 -8.52 31.69
N GLN A 135 12.87 -9.64 31.03
CA GLN A 135 13.64 -9.68 29.79
C GLN A 135 12.73 -10.02 28.62
N LEU A 136 12.87 -9.29 27.53
CA LEU A 136 12.12 -9.50 26.32
C LEU A 136 13.05 -9.93 25.19
N GLU A 137 12.69 -11.01 24.51
CA GLU A 137 13.42 -11.56 23.37
C GLU A 137 12.48 -11.79 22.18
N ASN A 138 13.04 -11.90 20.99
CA ASN A 138 12.30 -12.20 19.76
C ASN A 138 11.14 -11.23 19.49
N ILE A 139 11.34 -9.95 19.80
CA ILE A 139 10.30 -8.94 19.66
C ILE A 139 9.95 -8.72 18.18
N GLN A 140 8.69 -8.92 17.85
CA GLN A 140 8.12 -8.66 16.53
C GLN A 140 6.99 -7.65 16.66
N ILE A 141 7.04 -6.57 15.87
CA ILE A 141 6.05 -5.50 15.87
C ILE A 141 5.41 -5.41 14.50
N PHE A 142 4.13 -5.72 14.44
CA PHE A 142 3.26 -5.54 13.28
C PHE A 142 2.39 -4.32 13.51
N SER A 143 2.52 -3.29 12.67
CA SER A 143 1.83 -2.02 12.87
C SER A 143 1.03 -1.60 11.66
N SER A 144 -0.07 -0.90 11.91
CA SER A 144 -0.83 -0.10 10.97
C SER A 144 -0.87 1.33 11.47
N LYS A 145 -1.67 2.20 10.86
CA LYS A 145 -1.78 3.60 11.26
C LYS A 145 -2.19 3.78 12.74
N ASP A 146 -3.15 2.97 13.21
CA ASP A 146 -3.82 3.17 14.50
C ASP A 146 -3.76 1.93 15.42
N THR A 147 -3.04 0.88 15.00
CA THR A 147 -2.88 -0.36 15.78
C THR A 147 -1.46 -0.90 15.70
N ALA A 148 -1.00 -1.53 16.79
CA ALA A 148 0.23 -2.29 16.81
C ALA A 148 0.02 -3.60 17.56
N GLU A 149 0.40 -4.71 16.95
CA GLU A 149 0.50 -6.03 17.57
C GLU A 149 1.97 -6.29 17.86
N ILE A 150 2.28 -6.65 19.09
CA ILE A 150 3.65 -6.94 19.54
C ILE A 150 3.68 -8.33 20.11
N ASP A 151 4.46 -9.22 19.50
CA ASP A 151 4.74 -10.57 19.94
C ASP A 151 6.16 -10.64 20.48
N PHE A 152 6.35 -11.29 21.62
CA PHE A 152 7.68 -11.48 22.20
C PHE A 152 7.73 -12.66 23.17
N THR A 153 8.93 -13.18 23.40
CA THR A 153 9.23 -14.07 24.50
C THR A 153 9.53 -13.22 25.72
N GLN A 154 8.81 -13.44 26.82
CA GLN A 154 9.02 -12.74 28.08
C GLN A 154 9.58 -13.71 29.13
N SER A 155 10.69 -13.36 29.75
CA SER A 155 11.18 -13.97 30.98
C SER A 155 10.86 -13.04 32.14
N PHE A 156 10.11 -13.53 33.11
CA PHE A 156 9.79 -12.83 34.35
C PHE A 156 10.55 -13.46 35.50
N LYS A 157 11.15 -12.64 36.33
CA LYS A 157 11.81 -13.08 37.57
C LYS A 157 11.49 -12.11 38.71
N SER A 158 11.22 -12.67 39.88
CA SER A 158 11.05 -11.91 41.12
C SER A 158 11.71 -12.67 42.29
N ASN A 159 11.60 -12.12 43.50
CA ASN A 159 12.11 -12.76 44.71
C ASN A 159 11.39 -14.09 45.03
N ARG A 160 10.23 -14.39 44.46
CA ARG A 160 9.39 -15.55 44.81
C ARG A 160 9.04 -16.44 43.63
N TYR A 161 9.18 -15.96 42.41
CA TYR A 161 8.64 -16.65 41.25
C TYR A 161 9.41 -16.27 39.98
N SER A 162 9.52 -17.19 39.06
CA SER A 162 10.00 -16.95 37.72
C SER A 162 9.20 -17.74 36.72
N ASP A 163 8.96 -17.19 35.55
CA ASP A 163 8.39 -17.90 34.41
C ASP A 163 8.95 -17.36 33.09
N ILE A 164 8.70 -18.12 32.03
CA ILE A 164 9.02 -17.75 30.67
C ILE A 164 7.86 -18.17 29.77
N GLY A 165 7.56 -17.36 28.79
CA GLY A 165 6.50 -17.66 27.84
C GLY A 165 6.39 -16.64 26.72
N ILE A 166 5.48 -16.91 25.81
CA ILE A 166 5.17 -16.03 24.68
C ILE A 166 4.04 -15.11 25.08
N LYS A 167 4.26 -13.82 24.94
CA LYS A 167 3.27 -12.78 25.16
C LYS A 167 2.94 -12.06 23.86
N LYS A 168 1.65 -11.74 23.70
CA LYS A 168 1.17 -10.87 22.64
C LYS A 168 0.40 -9.71 23.27
N LEU A 169 0.71 -8.49 22.84
CA LEU A 169 0.01 -7.26 23.21
C LEU A 169 -0.58 -6.60 21.96
N ILE A 170 -1.85 -6.22 22.04
CA ILE A 170 -2.49 -5.42 20.99
C ILE A 170 -2.70 -4.01 21.54
N TRP A 171 -2.02 -3.07 20.91
CA TRP A 171 -2.11 -1.65 21.20
C TRP A 171 -3.01 -0.97 20.19
N VAL A 172 -3.87 -0.08 20.65
CA VAL A 172 -4.76 0.72 19.81
C VAL A 172 -4.61 2.18 20.19
N LYS A 173 -4.58 3.03 19.18
CA LYS A 173 -4.56 4.48 19.35
C LYS A 173 -5.89 4.96 19.90
N ASN A 174 -5.84 5.75 20.97
CA ASN A 174 -7.00 6.37 21.62
C ASN A 174 -6.72 7.87 21.79
N GLY A 175 -7.18 8.68 20.85
CA GLY A 175 -6.84 10.10 20.79
C GLY A 175 -5.33 10.30 20.54
N SER A 176 -4.65 10.95 21.49
CA SER A 176 -3.19 11.12 21.48
C SER A 176 -2.43 9.94 22.10
N ASP A 177 -3.13 9.07 22.83
CA ASP A 177 -2.53 7.99 23.60
C ASP A 177 -2.61 6.65 22.86
N TRP A 178 -1.81 5.70 23.34
CA TRP A 178 -1.85 4.32 22.91
C TRP A 178 -2.17 3.43 24.11
N LYS A 179 -3.15 2.52 23.95
CA LYS A 179 -3.63 1.66 25.02
C LYS A 179 -3.63 0.20 24.61
N ILE A 180 -3.30 -0.68 25.54
CA ILE A 180 -3.42 -2.13 25.39
C ILE A 180 -4.91 -2.49 25.51
N THR A 181 -5.44 -3.12 24.46
CA THR A 181 -6.82 -3.62 24.42
C THR A 181 -6.90 -5.12 24.57
N LYS A 182 -5.80 -5.83 24.34
CA LYS A 182 -5.72 -7.28 24.48
C LYS A 182 -4.32 -7.72 24.90
N GLU A 183 -4.27 -8.66 25.80
CA GLU A 183 -3.05 -9.36 26.22
C GLU A 183 -3.30 -10.86 26.19
N THR A 184 -2.38 -11.64 25.65
CA THR A 184 -2.38 -13.09 25.77
C THR A 184 -1.04 -13.58 26.30
N TRP A 185 -1.08 -14.67 27.03
CA TRP A 185 0.08 -15.33 27.62
C TRP A 185 0.03 -16.83 27.36
N LYS A 186 1.15 -17.39 26.90
CA LYS A 186 1.32 -18.83 26.73
C LYS A 186 2.65 -19.23 27.37
N PRO A 187 2.64 -19.96 28.49
CA PRO A 187 3.87 -20.44 29.13
C PRO A 187 4.62 -21.41 28.21
N GLN A 188 5.94 -21.39 28.30
CA GLN A 188 6.86 -22.33 27.64
C GLN A 188 7.27 -23.46 28.60
#